data_8ea5406000ab5203dda2a64e0f85ad3f
#
_entry.id   8ea5406000ab5203dda2a64e0f85ad3f
#
_cell.length_a   1.000
_cell.length_b   1.000
_cell.length_c   1.000
_cell.angle_alpha   90.00
_cell.angle_beta   90.00
_cell.angle_gamma   90.00
#
_symmetry.space_group_name_H-M   'P 1'
#
loop_
_entity.id
_entity.type
_entity.pdbx_description
1 polymer ?
#
loop_
_entity_poly.entity_id
_entity_poly.type
_entity_poly.pdbx_seq_one_letter_code
_entity_poly.pdbx_strand_id
1 'polypeptide(L)'
;MDQMTDNVYVVDETGKLLRTIATPTANGSGITVGGGFLWTASNGNATARPKRSTDTGLGYIYKLDLNTGEAVDRFRTPDGGGIHGIEWDDGKIWVTAFNPLAIYLMDPSDNYKIVHRFEVELPRLHGLARVSDGLWCAHTTDNVIVKYDVETGAEKERITMDPEDAFIHGLSIKDGELWYGDSNFAGPHQTAINGESEIGKIVV
;
A
#
# COMPACT_ATOMS: atom_id res chain seq x y z
N MET A 1 6.33 0.21 5.79
CA MET A 1 5.76 -0.69 6.82
C MET A 1 6.27 -2.10 6.59
N ASP A 2 6.61 -2.81 7.66
CA ASP A 2 7.18 -4.15 7.57
C ASP A 2 6.16 -5.19 8.06
N GLN A 3 5.81 -6.14 7.20
CA GLN A 3 4.84 -7.21 7.50
C GLN A 3 5.33 -8.23 8.53
N MET A 4 6.65 -8.36 8.71
CA MET A 4 7.21 -9.30 9.69
C MET A 4 7.06 -8.80 11.11
N THR A 5 7.24 -7.50 11.33
CA THR A 5 7.21 -6.88 12.66
C THR A 5 5.93 -6.12 12.95
N ASP A 6 5.16 -5.75 11.91
CA ASP A 6 4.04 -4.81 11.93
C ASP A 6 4.46 -3.40 12.41
N ASN A 7 5.73 -3.06 12.25
CA ASN A 7 6.26 -1.74 12.54
C ASN A 7 6.33 -0.85 11.31
N VAL A 8 6.26 0.44 11.54
CA VAL A 8 6.62 1.47 10.56
C VAL A 8 8.02 1.99 10.88
N TYR A 9 8.89 1.93 9.91
CA TYR A 9 10.24 2.49 10.01
C TYR A 9 10.28 3.83 9.31
N VAL A 10 10.72 4.86 10.04
CA VAL A 10 11.01 6.18 9.49
C VAL A 10 12.51 6.25 9.23
N VAL A 11 12.85 6.48 7.98
CA VAL A 11 14.24 6.57 7.52
C VAL A 11 14.51 7.94 6.88
N ASP A 12 15.75 8.38 6.86
CA ASP A 12 16.17 9.52 6.06
C ASP A 12 16.44 9.11 4.59
N GLU A 13 16.80 10.06 3.75
CA GLU A 13 17.04 9.83 2.32
C GLU A 13 18.27 8.95 2.04
N THR A 14 19.09 8.69 3.05
CA THR A 14 20.23 7.75 2.95
C THR A 14 19.87 6.33 3.39
N GLY A 15 18.59 6.09 3.79
CA GLY A 15 18.13 4.83 4.35
C GLY A 15 18.44 4.65 5.83
N LYS A 16 19.03 5.65 6.51
CA LYS A 16 19.32 5.55 7.94
C LYS A 16 18.05 5.59 8.76
N LEU A 17 17.87 4.60 9.64
CA LEU A 17 16.74 4.55 10.57
C LEU A 17 16.77 5.73 11.54
N LEU A 18 15.69 6.52 11.53
CA LEU A 18 15.48 7.64 12.45
C LEU A 18 14.57 7.24 13.62
N ARG A 19 13.52 6.48 13.34
CA ARG A 19 12.49 6.10 14.32
C ARG A 19 11.77 4.83 13.91
N THR A 20 11.36 4.04 14.90
CA THR A 20 10.43 2.91 14.74
C THR A 20 9.11 3.25 15.43
N ILE A 21 8.01 3.02 14.76
CA ILE A 21 6.65 3.20 15.30
C ILE A 21 6.00 1.82 15.33
N ALA A 22 5.73 1.30 16.53
CA ALA A 22 4.95 0.07 16.69
C ALA A 22 3.49 0.34 16.36
N THR A 23 2.84 -0.57 15.64
CA THR A 23 1.42 -0.43 15.27
C THR A 23 0.62 -1.65 15.68
N PRO A 24 -0.69 -1.52 15.91
CA PRO A 24 -1.60 -2.64 16.16
C PRO A 24 -2.03 -3.35 14.87
N THR A 25 -1.47 -2.96 13.72
CA THR A 25 -1.84 -3.53 12.42
C THR A 25 -1.39 -4.99 12.35
N ALA A 26 -2.30 -5.89 12.03
CA ALA A 26 -1.97 -7.31 11.87
C ALA A 26 -1.62 -7.61 10.41
N ASN A 27 -0.37 -7.95 10.14
CA ASN A 27 0.13 -8.21 8.79
C ASN A 27 -0.07 -7.00 7.86
N GLY A 28 0.51 -5.86 8.28
CA GLY A 28 0.38 -4.59 7.59
C GLY A 28 1.05 -4.57 6.23
N SER A 29 0.31 -4.18 5.22
CA SER A 29 0.76 -4.21 3.82
C SER A 29 0.69 -2.86 3.12
N GLY A 30 -0.14 -1.94 3.57
CA GLY A 30 -0.25 -0.60 3.01
C GLY A 30 0.00 0.48 4.05
N ILE A 31 0.52 1.62 3.61
CA ILE A 31 0.80 2.78 4.47
C ILE A 31 0.66 4.08 3.68
N THR A 32 0.06 5.07 4.31
CA THR A 32 0.06 6.46 3.84
C THR A 32 -0.01 7.44 5.03
N VAL A 33 0.27 8.69 4.78
CA VAL A 33 0.16 9.78 5.78
C VAL A 33 -0.75 10.86 5.22
N GLY A 34 -1.73 11.28 6.02
CA GLY A 34 -2.62 12.36 5.61
C GLY A 34 -3.60 12.77 6.67
N GLY A 35 -4.12 14.00 6.60
CA GLY A 35 -5.03 14.55 7.58
C GLY A 35 -4.46 14.64 9.00
N GLY A 36 -3.14 14.64 9.16
CA GLY A 36 -2.45 14.62 10.46
C GLY A 36 -2.32 13.24 11.10
N PHE A 37 -2.60 12.16 10.36
CA PHE A 37 -2.59 10.78 10.85
C PHE A 37 -1.70 9.89 9.98
N LEU A 38 -1.24 8.81 10.58
CA LEU A 38 -0.68 7.67 9.91
C LEU A 38 -1.81 6.67 9.62
N TRP A 39 -1.87 6.17 8.40
CA TRP A 39 -2.85 5.19 7.98
C TRP A 39 -2.16 3.92 7.55
N THR A 40 -2.64 2.78 8.02
CA THR A 40 -2.11 1.47 7.64
C THR A 40 -3.22 0.53 7.22
N ALA A 41 -2.95 -0.33 6.26
CA ALA A 41 -3.89 -1.35 5.80
C ALA A 41 -3.35 -2.75 6.13
N SER A 42 -4.25 -3.62 6.60
CA SER A 42 -3.98 -5.00 6.95
C SER A 42 -4.65 -5.94 5.94
N ASN A 43 -3.95 -6.94 5.47
CA ASN A 43 -4.59 -7.99 4.67
C ASN A 43 -5.27 -9.09 5.50
N GLY A 44 -5.24 -8.98 6.81
CA GLY A 44 -5.96 -9.83 7.75
C GLY A 44 -5.32 -11.20 8.03
N ASN A 45 -4.53 -11.74 7.12
CA ASN A 45 -3.88 -13.04 7.26
C ASN A 45 -2.36 -12.88 7.27
N ALA A 46 -1.73 -13.28 8.36
CA ALA A 46 -0.28 -13.30 8.43
C ALA A 46 0.29 -14.42 7.54
N THR A 47 0.81 -14.04 6.38
CA THR A 47 1.45 -14.95 5.43
C THR A 47 2.97 -14.86 5.45
N ALA A 48 3.49 -13.68 5.78
CA ALA A 48 4.92 -13.39 5.81
C ALA A 48 5.60 -13.79 7.14
N ARG A 49 4.84 -14.02 8.21
CA ARG A 49 5.33 -14.39 9.55
C ARG A 49 4.40 -15.38 10.25
N PRO A 50 4.84 -16.04 11.33
CA PRO A 50 3.98 -16.86 12.16
C PRO A 50 2.78 -16.07 12.71
N LYS A 51 1.63 -16.71 12.78
CA LYS A 51 0.41 -16.12 13.35
C LYS A 51 0.61 -15.80 14.83
N ARG A 52 0.21 -14.61 15.23
CA ARG A 52 0.18 -14.16 16.63
C ARG A 52 -1.22 -14.30 17.21
N SER A 53 -1.35 -14.40 18.53
CA SER A 53 -2.66 -14.42 19.22
C SER A 53 -3.46 -13.12 19.04
N THR A 54 -2.79 -12.03 18.70
CA THR A 54 -3.38 -10.72 18.43
C THR A 54 -3.86 -10.53 16.99
N ASP A 55 -3.52 -11.46 16.09
CA ASP A 55 -3.95 -11.36 14.69
C ASP A 55 -5.45 -11.57 14.57
N THR A 56 -6.12 -10.63 13.93
CA THR A 56 -7.59 -10.62 13.86
C THR A 56 -8.14 -11.63 12.85
N GLY A 57 -7.33 -12.05 11.87
CA GLY A 57 -7.77 -12.84 10.71
C GLY A 57 -8.69 -12.06 9.75
N LEU A 58 -8.79 -10.74 9.94
CA LEU A 58 -9.69 -9.85 9.21
C LEU A 58 -8.92 -8.63 8.72
N GLY A 59 -9.23 -8.16 7.52
CA GLY A 59 -8.66 -6.93 6.97
C GLY A 59 -9.22 -5.69 7.66
N TYR A 60 -8.33 -4.81 8.10
CA TYR A 60 -8.66 -3.51 8.67
C TYR A 60 -7.79 -2.41 8.07
N ILE A 61 -8.37 -1.23 7.97
CA ILE A 61 -7.63 0.03 7.84
C ILE A 61 -7.60 0.66 9.23
N TYR A 62 -6.42 1.08 9.66
CA TYR A 62 -6.21 1.76 10.93
C TYR A 62 -5.88 3.22 10.70
N LYS A 63 -6.55 4.09 11.45
CA LYS A 63 -6.16 5.48 11.65
C LYS A 63 -5.33 5.55 12.93
N LEU A 64 -4.07 5.94 12.81
CA LEU A 64 -3.11 5.91 13.89
C LEU A 64 -2.61 7.32 14.20
N ASP A 65 -2.29 7.57 15.46
CA ASP A 65 -1.50 8.74 15.83
C ASP A 65 -0.12 8.68 15.14
N LEU A 66 0.26 9.76 14.47
CA LEU A 66 1.47 9.82 13.65
C LEU A 66 2.76 9.66 14.47
N ASN A 67 2.74 9.97 15.77
CA ASN A 67 3.90 9.94 16.63
C ASN A 67 4.00 8.64 17.43
N THR A 68 2.89 8.15 17.96
CA THR A 68 2.86 6.99 18.85
C THR A 68 2.53 5.69 18.16
N GLY A 69 1.83 5.73 17.02
CA GLY A 69 1.30 4.55 16.35
C GLY A 69 0.06 3.95 17.00
N GLU A 70 -0.46 4.59 18.07
CA GLU A 70 -1.68 4.14 18.74
C GLU A 70 -2.90 4.30 17.83
N ALA A 71 -3.80 3.32 17.86
CA ALA A 71 -5.02 3.38 17.07
C ALA A 71 -5.98 4.44 17.61
N VAL A 72 -6.30 5.41 16.78
CA VAL A 72 -7.37 6.40 17.00
C VAL A 72 -8.70 5.83 16.53
N ASP A 73 -8.68 5.08 15.41
CA ASP A 73 -9.86 4.44 14.83
C ASP A 73 -9.44 3.25 13.95
N ARG A 74 -10.39 2.37 13.65
CA ARG A 74 -10.22 1.29 12.68
C ARG A 74 -11.54 0.91 12.02
N PHE A 75 -11.49 0.49 10.77
CA PHE A 75 -12.66 0.01 10.04
C PHE A 75 -12.30 -1.16 9.12
N ARG A 76 -13.33 -1.90 8.74
CA ARG A 76 -13.18 -3.07 7.88
C ARG A 76 -12.80 -2.65 6.46
N THR A 77 -11.89 -3.41 5.87
CA THR A 77 -11.60 -3.27 4.44
C THR A 77 -12.81 -3.66 3.59
N PRO A 78 -13.02 -3.05 2.41
CA PRO A 78 -14.19 -3.31 1.57
C PRO A 78 -14.37 -4.77 1.17
N ASP A 79 -13.28 -5.52 1.01
CA ASP A 79 -13.27 -6.94 0.61
C ASP A 79 -13.08 -7.91 1.79
N GLY A 80 -13.01 -7.39 3.02
CA GLY A 80 -12.76 -8.20 4.22
C GLY A 80 -11.31 -8.60 4.44
N GLY A 81 -10.42 -8.33 3.50
CA GLY A 81 -8.99 -8.63 3.51
C GLY A 81 -8.39 -8.42 2.13
N GLY A 82 -7.08 -8.67 1.97
CA GLY A 82 -6.41 -8.56 0.67
C GLY A 82 -5.99 -7.15 0.27
N ILE A 83 -6.19 -6.14 1.11
CA ILE A 83 -5.74 -4.77 0.81
C ILE A 83 -4.25 -4.65 1.03
N HIS A 84 -3.55 -4.18 0.00
CA HIS A 84 -2.11 -3.95 0.01
C HIS A 84 -1.72 -2.51 -0.30
N GLY A 85 -2.55 -1.75 -1.01
CA GLY A 85 -2.33 -0.35 -1.32
C GLY A 85 -3.29 0.56 -0.59
N ILE A 86 -2.79 1.67 -0.08
CA ILE A 86 -3.56 2.74 0.54
C ILE A 86 -2.89 4.07 0.22
N GLU A 87 -3.68 5.07 -0.15
CA GLU A 87 -3.18 6.42 -0.45
C GLU A 87 -4.15 7.49 0.01
N TRP A 88 -3.63 8.52 0.66
CA TRP A 88 -4.40 9.68 1.08
C TRP A 88 -4.56 10.68 -0.07
N ASP A 89 -5.79 11.14 -0.30
CA ASP A 89 -6.14 12.12 -1.33
C ASP A 89 -7.19 13.10 -0.80
N ASP A 90 -6.75 14.26 -0.38
CA ASP A 90 -7.59 15.40 0.04
C ASP A 90 -8.81 15.02 0.91
N GLY A 91 -8.54 14.43 2.06
CA GLY A 91 -9.57 14.03 3.01
C GLY A 91 -10.20 12.66 2.74
N LYS A 92 -9.82 11.99 1.67
CA LYS A 92 -10.28 10.65 1.30
C LYS A 92 -9.12 9.66 1.23
N ILE A 93 -9.45 8.39 1.09
CA ILE A 93 -8.47 7.31 1.05
C ILE A 93 -8.78 6.40 -0.14
N TRP A 94 -7.80 6.29 -1.05
CA TRP A 94 -7.79 5.24 -2.05
C TRP A 94 -7.28 3.95 -1.44
N VAL A 95 -7.93 2.82 -1.75
CA VAL A 95 -7.51 1.49 -1.31
C VAL A 95 -7.64 0.49 -2.45
N THR A 96 -6.69 -0.44 -2.52
CA THR A 96 -6.78 -1.58 -3.45
C THR A 96 -7.57 -2.72 -2.82
N ALA A 97 -8.25 -3.53 -3.63
CA ALA A 97 -8.93 -4.74 -3.20
C ALA A 97 -8.70 -5.87 -4.21
N PHE A 98 -8.68 -7.11 -3.74
CA PHE A 98 -8.43 -8.27 -4.58
C PHE A 98 -9.69 -9.04 -4.95
N ASN A 99 -10.78 -8.82 -4.22
CA ASN A 99 -12.04 -9.50 -4.48
C ASN A 99 -13.25 -8.59 -4.22
N PRO A 100 -13.76 -7.92 -5.26
CA PRO A 100 -13.28 -7.93 -6.66
C PRO A 100 -11.95 -7.18 -6.82
N LEU A 101 -11.29 -7.37 -7.97
CA LEU A 101 -10.11 -6.56 -8.36
C LEU A 101 -10.60 -5.14 -8.65
N ALA A 102 -10.39 -4.24 -7.70
CA ALA A 102 -10.88 -2.87 -7.79
C ALA A 102 -10.05 -1.91 -6.94
N ILE A 103 -10.16 -0.64 -7.29
CA ILE A 103 -9.65 0.46 -6.48
C ILE A 103 -10.86 1.26 -5.98
N TYR A 104 -10.91 1.49 -4.68
CA TYR A 104 -12.01 2.19 -4.00
C TYR A 104 -11.53 3.53 -3.46
N LEU A 105 -12.39 4.54 -3.53
CA LEU A 105 -12.23 5.80 -2.80
C LEU A 105 -13.21 5.81 -1.63
N MET A 106 -12.68 5.96 -0.42
CA MET A 106 -13.45 5.95 0.81
C MET A 106 -13.37 7.32 1.50
N ASP A 107 -14.47 7.73 2.13
CA ASP A 107 -14.54 8.97 2.89
C ASP A 107 -14.52 8.68 4.40
N PRO A 108 -13.39 8.93 5.10
CA PRO A 108 -13.31 8.74 6.54
C PRO A 108 -14.25 9.64 7.35
N SER A 109 -14.67 10.78 6.81
CA SER A 109 -15.57 11.72 7.47
C SER A 109 -17.04 11.29 7.42
N ASP A 110 -17.40 10.44 6.44
CA ASP A 110 -18.74 9.85 6.28
C ASP A 110 -18.72 8.35 6.59
N ASN A 111 -18.19 8.00 7.77
CA ASN A 111 -18.14 6.62 8.28
C ASN A 111 -17.49 5.64 7.27
N TYR A 112 -16.42 6.09 6.63
CA TYR A 112 -15.65 5.31 5.63
C TYR A 112 -16.49 4.79 4.46
N LYS A 113 -17.51 5.54 4.09
CA LYS A 113 -18.35 5.23 2.95
C LYS A 113 -17.54 5.19 1.65
N ILE A 114 -17.78 4.17 0.85
CA ILE A 114 -17.26 4.11 -0.52
C ILE A 114 -17.99 5.17 -1.35
N VAL A 115 -17.25 6.19 -1.81
CA VAL A 115 -17.79 7.31 -2.60
C VAL A 115 -17.50 7.14 -4.08
N HIS A 116 -16.51 6.33 -4.43
CA HIS A 116 -16.19 5.99 -5.81
C HIS A 116 -15.47 4.64 -5.88
N ARG A 117 -15.52 3.97 -7.02
CA ARG A 117 -14.74 2.78 -7.33
C ARG A 117 -14.60 2.60 -8.84
N PHE A 118 -13.53 1.93 -9.24
CA PHE A 118 -13.41 1.36 -10.57
C PHE A 118 -12.74 -0.01 -10.50
N GLU A 119 -13.08 -0.87 -11.46
CA GLU A 119 -12.50 -2.19 -11.59
C GLU A 119 -11.21 -2.13 -12.40
N VAL A 120 -10.29 -3.04 -12.13
CA VAL A 120 -9.03 -3.19 -12.86
C VAL A 120 -8.87 -4.63 -13.30
N GLU A 121 -8.17 -4.85 -14.41
CA GLU A 121 -8.02 -6.20 -14.97
C GLU A 121 -6.76 -6.91 -14.45
N LEU A 122 -5.70 -6.14 -14.17
CA LEU A 122 -4.42 -6.70 -13.74
C LEU A 122 -4.46 -7.16 -12.29
N PRO A 123 -3.93 -8.34 -11.99
CA PRO A 123 -3.94 -8.91 -10.65
C PRO A 123 -2.94 -8.21 -9.70
N ARG A 124 -3.05 -8.57 -8.42
CA ARG A 124 -2.10 -8.15 -7.37
C ARG A 124 -1.84 -6.65 -7.31
N LEU A 125 -2.92 -5.91 -7.09
CA LEU A 125 -2.87 -4.49 -6.81
C LEU A 125 -2.16 -4.24 -5.49
N HIS A 126 -1.02 -3.54 -5.54
CA HIS A 126 -0.25 -3.16 -4.36
C HIS A 126 -0.23 -1.65 -4.16
N GLY A 127 0.93 -1.04 -4.04
CA GLY A 127 1.08 0.37 -3.73
C GLY A 127 0.33 1.31 -4.66
N LEU A 128 -0.18 2.38 -4.09
CA LEU A 128 -0.85 3.47 -4.78
C LEU A 128 -0.06 4.77 -4.60
N ALA A 129 -0.08 5.64 -5.61
CA ALA A 129 0.48 6.98 -5.54
C ALA A 129 -0.37 7.97 -6.35
N ARG A 130 -0.98 8.94 -5.68
CA ARG A 130 -1.84 9.95 -6.29
C ARG A 130 -1.03 11.05 -6.94
N VAL A 131 -1.34 11.35 -8.19
CA VAL A 131 -0.78 12.49 -8.95
C VAL A 131 -1.91 13.36 -9.49
N SER A 132 -1.60 14.59 -9.92
CA SER A 132 -2.62 15.55 -10.34
C SER A 132 -3.55 15.03 -11.45
N ASP A 133 -3.05 14.19 -12.34
CA ASP A 133 -3.76 13.69 -13.52
C ASP A 133 -4.14 12.19 -13.44
N GLY A 134 -3.93 11.52 -12.30
CA GLY A 134 -4.23 10.09 -12.19
C GLY A 134 -3.82 9.46 -10.88
N LEU A 135 -3.91 8.15 -10.82
CA LEU A 135 -3.50 7.33 -9.69
C LEU A 135 -2.61 6.19 -10.20
N TRP A 136 -1.35 6.18 -9.79
CA TRP A 136 -0.45 5.06 -10.05
C TRP A 136 -0.78 3.89 -9.16
N CYS A 137 -0.75 2.68 -9.71
CA CYS A 137 -0.91 1.42 -9.00
C CYS A 137 0.16 0.42 -9.44
N ALA A 138 0.83 -0.21 -8.49
CA ALA A 138 1.74 -1.31 -8.75
C ALA A 138 0.96 -2.62 -8.91
N HIS A 139 1.26 -3.38 -9.98
CA HIS A 139 0.76 -4.73 -10.25
C HIS A 139 1.93 -5.71 -10.19
N THR A 140 2.18 -6.22 -8.99
CA THR A 140 3.43 -6.95 -8.70
C THR A 140 3.59 -8.24 -9.49
N THR A 141 2.49 -8.96 -9.80
CA THR A 141 2.59 -10.21 -10.56
C THR A 141 3.15 -9.99 -11.97
N ASP A 142 2.71 -8.91 -12.61
CA ASP A 142 3.12 -8.57 -13.99
C ASP A 142 4.34 -7.65 -14.00
N ASN A 143 4.79 -7.22 -12.82
CA ASN A 143 5.85 -6.24 -12.59
C ASN A 143 5.68 -4.98 -13.45
N VAL A 144 4.48 -4.42 -13.42
CA VAL A 144 4.12 -3.18 -14.11
C VAL A 144 3.51 -2.18 -13.13
N ILE A 145 3.67 -0.90 -13.44
CA ILE A 145 3.02 0.20 -12.73
C ILE A 145 2.12 0.90 -13.73
N VAL A 146 0.84 1.00 -13.41
CA VAL A 146 -0.17 1.59 -14.30
C VAL A 146 -0.73 2.85 -13.66
N LYS A 147 -0.78 3.93 -14.46
CA LYS A 147 -1.51 5.14 -14.10
C LYS A 147 -2.93 5.05 -14.63
N TYR A 148 -3.88 5.10 -13.72
CA TYR A 148 -5.30 5.09 -14.02
C TYR A 148 -5.90 6.49 -13.98
N ASP A 149 -6.85 6.75 -14.85
CA ASP A 149 -7.76 7.85 -14.71
C ASP A 149 -8.67 7.62 -13.50
N VAL A 150 -8.74 8.59 -12.59
CA VAL A 150 -9.43 8.39 -11.30
C VAL A 150 -10.95 8.38 -11.39
N GLU A 151 -11.53 8.87 -12.49
CA GLU A 151 -12.98 8.91 -12.68
C GLU A 151 -13.47 7.64 -13.40
N THR A 152 -12.73 7.21 -14.41
CA THR A 152 -13.17 6.14 -15.30
C THR A 152 -12.48 4.80 -15.07
N GLY A 153 -11.31 4.80 -14.40
CA GLY A 153 -10.44 3.63 -14.28
C GLY A 153 -9.69 3.27 -15.56
N ALA A 154 -9.77 4.11 -16.61
CA ALA A 154 -9.05 3.86 -17.85
C ALA A 154 -7.53 3.98 -17.63
N GLU A 155 -6.76 3.07 -18.22
CA GLU A 155 -5.31 3.15 -18.24
C GLU A 155 -4.88 4.38 -19.05
N LYS A 156 -4.03 5.22 -18.46
CA LYS A 156 -3.45 6.42 -19.09
C LYS A 156 -2.00 6.22 -19.48
N GLU A 157 -1.25 5.49 -18.66
CA GLU A 157 0.18 5.31 -18.82
C GLU A 157 0.63 4.01 -18.14
N ARG A 158 1.70 3.41 -18.64
CA ARG A 158 2.27 2.18 -18.09
C ARG A 158 3.79 2.25 -18.07
N ILE A 159 4.36 1.84 -16.94
CA ILE A 159 5.79 1.56 -16.78
C ILE A 159 5.93 0.05 -16.64
N THR A 160 6.68 -0.57 -17.54
CA THR A 160 7.02 -1.99 -17.45
C THR A 160 8.42 -2.11 -16.89
N MET A 161 8.55 -2.83 -15.78
CA MET A 161 9.84 -3.09 -15.15
C MET A 161 10.56 -4.22 -15.90
N ASP A 162 11.87 -4.12 -15.98
CA ASP A 162 12.66 -5.22 -16.53
C ASP A 162 12.63 -6.44 -15.59
N PRO A 163 12.81 -7.67 -16.12
CA PRO A 163 12.82 -8.88 -15.28
C PRO A 163 13.90 -8.89 -14.20
N GLU A 164 14.94 -8.07 -14.36
CA GLU A 164 16.04 -7.92 -13.39
C GLU A 164 15.81 -6.79 -12.38
N ASP A 165 14.73 -6.01 -12.55
CA ASP A 165 14.36 -4.94 -11.62
C ASP A 165 13.66 -5.48 -10.36
N ALA A 166 13.57 -4.63 -9.35
CA ALA A 166 12.83 -4.91 -8.14
C ALA A 166 11.35 -5.22 -8.39
N PHE A 167 10.77 -6.09 -7.58
CA PHE A 167 9.32 -6.36 -7.60
C PHE A 167 8.57 -5.30 -6.78
N ILE A 168 8.00 -4.34 -7.48
CA ILE A 168 7.37 -3.17 -6.89
C ILE A 168 6.14 -3.55 -6.07
N HIS A 169 6.14 -3.21 -4.78
CA HIS A 169 5.01 -3.36 -3.87
C HIS A 169 4.46 -2.02 -3.40
N GLY A 170 5.29 -1.20 -2.75
CA GLY A 170 4.88 0.14 -2.32
C GLY A 170 5.10 1.17 -3.39
N LEU A 171 4.23 2.18 -3.45
CA LEU A 171 4.43 3.39 -4.26
C LEU A 171 4.19 4.63 -3.42
N SER A 172 4.85 5.71 -3.75
CA SER A 172 4.61 7.04 -3.19
C SER A 172 5.13 8.12 -4.13
N ILE A 173 4.65 9.35 -3.97
CA ILE A 173 5.21 10.53 -4.62
C ILE A 173 5.97 11.35 -3.57
N LYS A 174 7.20 11.71 -3.88
CA LYS A 174 7.99 12.65 -3.10
C LYS A 174 8.68 13.63 -4.07
N ASP A 175 8.46 14.91 -3.87
CA ASP A 175 9.04 15.99 -4.69
C ASP A 175 8.77 15.85 -6.20
N GLY A 176 7.60 15.28 -6.55
CA GLY A 176 7.19 15.00 -7.94
C GLY A 176 7.79 13.75 -8.55
N GLU A 177 8.64 13.03 -7.83
CA GLU A 177 9.24 11.77 -8.25
C GLU A 177 8.45 10.56 -7.73
N LEU A 178 8.35 9.52 -8.53
CA LEU A 178 7.73 8.25 -8.13
C LEU A 178 8.76 7.39 -7.41
N TRP A 179 8.43 7.06 -6.16
CA TRP A 179 9.24 6.19 -5.30
C TRP A 179 8.56 4.84 -5.16
N TYR A 180 9.37 3.80 -4.98
CA TYR A 180 8.88 2.45 -4.75
C TYR A 180 9.47 1.82 -3.48
N GLY A 181 8.77 0.83 -2.97
CA GLY A 181 9.28 -0.13 -2.00
C GLY A 181 9.15 -1.54 -2.55
N ASP A 182 10.23 -2.30 -2.49
CA ASP A 182 10.23 -3.73 -2.77
C ASP A 182 10.01 -4.51 -1.49
N SER A 183 9.24 -5.58 -1.53
CA SER A 183 9.02 -6.45 -0.38
C SER A 183 9.94 -7.67 -0.36
N ASN A 184 10.78 -7.84 -1.35
CA ASN A 184 11.58 -9.05 -1.54
C ASN A 184 10.73 -10.34 -1.65
N PHE A 185 9.43 -10.20 -1.90
CA PHE A 185 8.47 -11.29 -1.96
C PHE A 185 7.47 -11.06 -3.10
N ALA A 186 7.74 -11.66 -4.23
CA ALA A 186 6.86 -11.56 -5.39
C ALA A 186 5.90 -12.74 -5.53
N GLY A 187 5.96 -13.71 -4.64
CA GLY A 187 5.15 -14.92 -4.61
C GLY A 187 5.98 -16.19 -4.39
N PRO A 188 5.34 -17.35 -4.26
CA PRO A 188 6.03 -18.59 -3.89
C PRO A 188 7.06 -19.09 -4.90
N HIS A 189 7.17 -18.47 -6.06
CA HIS A 189 8.05 -18.89 -7.16
C HIS A 189 9.06 -17.82 -7.59
N GLN A 190 9.11 -16.69 -6.90
CA GLN A 190 10.02 -15.59 -7.24
C GLN A 190 10.94 -15.33 -6.07
N THR A 191 12.23 -15.38 -6.32
CA THR A 191 13.26 -14.94 -5.39
C THR A 191 13.55 -13.48 -5.63
N ALA A 192 13.80 -12.75 -4.55
CA ALA A 192 14.29 -11.38 -4.66
C ALA A 192 15.58 -11.34 -5.48
N ILE A 193 15.63 -10.41 -6.38
CA ILE A 193 16.76 -10.24 -7.28
C ILE A 193 17.97 -9.77 -6.49
N ASN A 194 17.77 -8.85 -5.54
CA ASN A 194 18.85 -8.23 -4.76
C ASN A 194 19.05 -8.86 -3.38
N GLY A 195 18.28 -9.91 -3.02
CA GLY A 195 18.41 -10.62 -1.73
C GLY A 195 17.86 -9.87 -0.51
N GLU A 196 17.61 -8.57 -0.60
CA GLU A 196 17.10 -7.70 0.46
C GLU A 196 16.01 -6.77 -0.07
N SER A 197 15.07 -6.35 0.79
CA SER A 197 14.07 -5.35 0.42
C SER A 197 14.73 -3.99 0.26
N GLU A 198 14.27 -3.22 -0.71
CA GLU A 198 14.82 -1.90 -1.01
C GLU A 198 13.75 -0.82 -1.16
N ILE A 199 14.19 0.42 -1.07
CA ILE A 199 13.41 1.62 -1.40
C ILE A 199 14.21 2.39 -2.45
N GLY A 200 13.56 2.78 -3.53
CA GLY A 200 14.21 3.47 -4.63
C GLY A 200 13.30 4.45 -5.35
N LYS A 201 13.86 5.07 -6.38
CA LYS A 201 13.15 5.94 -7.32
C LYS A 201 12.97 5.24 -8.64
N ILE A 202 11.84 5.48 -9.28
CA ILE A 202 11.60 5.09 -10.66
C ILE A 202 12.05 6.24 -11.54
N VAL A 203 13.03 5.94 -12.38
CA VAL A 203 13.55 6.88 -13.38
C VAL A 203 12.99 6.45 -14.73
N VAL A 204 12.11 7.29 -15.31
CA VAL A 204 11.47 7.06 -16.61
C VAL A 204 12.23 7.83 -17.69
#